data_fdc268320f1e48677eda9af57824764f
#
_entry.id   fdc268320f1e48677eda9af57824764f
#
_cell.length_a   1.000
_cell.length_b   1.000
_cell.length_c   1.000
_cell.angle_alpha   90.00
_cell.angle_beta   90.00
_cell.angle_gamma   90.00
#
_symmetry.space_group_name_H-M   'P 1'
#
loop_
_entity.id
_entity.type
_entity.pdbx_description
1 polymer ?
#
loop_
_entity_poly.entity_id
_entity_poly.type
_entity_poly.pdbx_seq_one_letter_code
_entity_poly.pdbx_strand_id
1 'polypeptide(L)' 'SCPEKLWKIATRKLDQLDSVQSLEELKVPPGNRLEALAGDRKGQYSIRINEQYRICFIWGESGPSNVEVTDYH' A
#
# COMPACT_ATOMS: atom_id res chain seq x y z
N SER A 1 15.52 -7.42 -9.14
CA SER A 1 15.80 -6.98 -7.78
C SER A 1 15.36 -5.55 -7.57
N CYS A 2 14.92 -5.24 -6.39
CA CYS A 2 14.49 -3.89 -6.03
C CYS A 2 15.70 -3.01 -5.74
N PRO A 3 15.79 -1.83 -6.38
CA PRO A 3 16.84 -0.88 -6.01
C PRO A 3 16.75 -0.48 -4.54
N GLU A 4 17.88 -0.18 -3.95
CA GLU A 4 17.95 0.21 -2.55
C GLU A 4 17.05 1.41 -2.22
N LYS A 5 16.97 2.39 -3.13
CA LYS A 5 16.10 3.55 -2.93
C LYS A 5 14.64 3.14 -2.85
N LEU A 6 14.23 2.15 -3.64
CA LEU A 6 12.86 1.65 -3.61
C LEU A 6 12.58 0.98 -2.28
N TRP A 7 13.53 0.21 -1.75
CA TRP A 7 13.39 -0.44 -0.45
C TRP A 7 13.18 0.55 0.67
N LYS A 8 13.89 1.68 0.66
CA LYS A 8 13.74 2.71 1.68
C LYS A 8 12.33 3.31 1.64
N ILE A 9 11.83 3.59 0.43
CA ILE A 9 10.48 4.11 0.27
C ILE A 9 9.46 3.08 0.70
N ALA A 10 9.64 1.84 0.27
CA ALA A 10 8.73 0.75 0.61
C ALA A 10 8.67 0.53 2.11
N THR A 11 9.82 0.51 2.78
CA THR A 11 9.89 0.34 4.22
C THR A 11 9.13 1.44 4.94
N ARG A 12 9.30 2.69 4.49
CA ARG A 12 8.60 3.82 5.08
C ARG A 12 7.08 3.70 4.92
N LYS A 13 6.64 3.26 3.73
CA LYS A 13 5.22 3.06 3.47
C LYS A 13 4.65 1.90 4.29
N LEU A 14 5.42 0.82 4.44
CA LEU A 14 5.02 -0.31 5.26
C LEU A 14 4.89 0.09 6.73
N ASP A 15 5.81 0.92 7.22
CA ASP A 15 5.73 1.44 8.58
C ASP A 15 4.48 2.30 8.77
N GLN A 16 4.17 3.14 7.80
CA GLN A 16 2.95 3.93 7.84
C GLN A 16 1.73 3.03 7.87
N LEU A 17 1.70 2.02 7.01
CA LEU A 17 0.58 1.09 6.93
C LEU A 17 0.35 0.38 8.26
N ASP A 18 1.43 0.02 8.95
CA ASP A 18 1.37 -0.67 10.23
C ASP A 18 0.90 0.23 11.37
N SER A 19 1.03 1.54 11.22
CA SER A 19 0.73 2.49 12.30
C SER A 19 -0.61 3.19 12.16
N VAL A 20 -1.24 3.18 10.97
CA VAL A 20 -2.50 3.89 10.79
C VAL A 20 -3.65 3.13 11.46
N GLN A 21 -4.61 3.90 11.99
CA GLN A 21 -5.77 3.35 12.67
C GLN A 21 -7.01 3.33 11.78
N SER A 22 -6.97 4.05 10.66
CA SER A 22 -8.07 4.06 9.71
C SER A 22 -7.53 4.14 8.29
N LEU A 23 -8.32 3.65 7.35
CA LEU A 23 -7.97 3.67 5.94
C LEU A 23 -7.80 5.11 5.43
N GLU A 24 -8.57 6.04 5.99
CA GLU A 24 -8.50 7.45 5.61
C GLU A 24 -7.11 8.05 5.79
N GLU A 25 -6.39 7.60 6.81
CA GLU A 25 -5.05 8.13 7.07
C GLU A 25 -4.06 7.82 5.96
N LEU A 26 -4.35 6.79 5.16
CA LEU A 26 -3.50 6.42 4.03
C LEU A 26 -3.67 7.33 2.83
N LYS A 27 -4.63 8.24 2.87
CA LYS A 27 -4.77 9.26 1.84
C LYS A 27 -3.72 10.35 1.95
N VAL A 28 -2.96 10.35 3.03
CA VAL A 28 -1.90 11.34 3.28
C VAL A 28 -0.58 10.61 3.41
N PRO A 29 0.45 11.01 2.71
CA PRO A 29 0.48 12.08 1.71
C PRO A 29 -0.28 11.69 0.44
N PRO A 30 -0.75 12.68 -0.35
CA PRO A 30 -1.51 12.38 -1.59
C PRO A 30 -0.76 11.49 -2.56
N GLY A 31 0.57 11.50 -2.51
CA GLY A 31 1.40 10.64 -3.34
C GLY A 31 1.18 9.15 -3.12
N ASN A 32 0.57 8.75 -1.99
CA ASN A 32 0.22 7.36 -1.74
C ASN A 32 -0.80 6.83 -2.74
N ARG A 33 -1.65 7.69 -3.28
CA ARG A 33 -2.68 7.33 -4.24
C ARG A 33 -3.46 6.09 -3.81
N LEU A 34 -4.07 6.17 -2.63
CA LEU A 34 -4.87 5.08 -2.13
C LEU A 34 -5.98 4.74 -3.12
N GLU A 35 -6.06 3.47 -3.49
CA GLU A 35 -7.07 2.98 -4.43
C GLU A 35 -7.71 1.71 -3.90
N ALA A 36 -9.04 1.61 -4.08
CA ALA A 36 -9.75 0.37 -3.83
C ALA A 36 -9.66 -0.50 -5.09
N LEU A 37 -9.35 -1.77 -4.89
CA LEU A 37 -9.26 -2.70 -6.01
C LEU A 37 -10.62 -3.32 -6.28
N ALA A 38 -10.88 -3.67 -7.54
CA ALA A 38 -12.18 -4.16 -7.97
C ALA A 38 -12.10 -5.62 -8.44
N GLY A 39 -13.25 -6.19 -8.80
CA GLY A 39 -13.32 -7.55 -9.31
C GLY A 39 -12.98 -8.57 -8.22
N ASP A 40 -12.13 -9.52 -8.56
CA ASP A 40 -11.73 -10.58 -7.64
C ASP A 40 -10.94 -10.07 -6.45
N ARG A 41 -10.50 -8.80 -6.50
CA ARG A 41 -9.76 -8.19 -5.41
C ARG A 41 -10.61 -7.24 -4.57
N LYS A 42 -11.91 -7.41 -4.62
CA LYS A 42 -12.82 -6.61 -3.79
C LYS A 42 -12.45 -6.75 -2.32
N GLY A 43 -12.41 -5.62 -1.61
CA GLY A 43 -11.97 -5.59 -0.21
C GLY A 43 -10.47 -5.35 -0.06
N GLN A 44 -9.74 -5.30 -1.17
CA GLN A 44 -8.33 -4.99 -1.17
C GLN A 44 -8.10 -3.54 -1.61
N TYR A 45 -6.98 -3.01 -1.17
CA TYR A 45 -6.59 -1.63 -1.47
C TYR A 45 -5.12 -1.61 -1.84
N SER A 46 -4.69 -0.51 -2.46
CA SER A 46 -3.27 -0.34 -2.73
C SER A 46 -2.83 1.09 -2.48
N ILE A 47 -1.56 1.24 -2.10
CA ILE A 47 -0.89 2.53 -2.04
C ILE A 47 0.33 2.48 -2.95
N ARG A 48 0.67 3.63 -3.52
CA ARG A 48 1.75 3.73 -4.49
C ARG A 48 3.11 3.87 -3.81
N ILE A 49 4.10 3.12 -4.30
CA ILE A 49 5.50 3.33 -3.93
C ILE A 49 6.15 4.25 -4.96
N ASN A 50 6.03 3.91 -6.24
CA ASN A 50 6.54 4.71 -7.36
C ASN A 50 5.72 4.37 -8.61
N GLU A 51 6.20 4.73 -9.78
CA GLU A 51 5.47 4.51 -11.03
C GLU A 51 5.28 3.02 -11.35
N GLN A 52 6.11 2.16 -10.80
CA GLN A 52 6.11 0.74 -11.13
C GLN A 52 5.53 -0.14 -10.02
N TYR A 53 5.72 0.23 -8.76
CA TYR A 53 5.37 -0.64 -7.64
C TYR A 53 4.30 -0.05 -6.75
N ARG A 54 3.45 -0.95 -6.23
CA ARG A 54 2.42 -0.59 -5.27
C ARG A 54 2.44 -1.60 -4.12
N ILE A 55 1.92 -1.20 -2.98
CA ILE A 55 1.69 -2.11 -1.86
C ILE A 55 0.20 -2.42 -1.84
N CYS A 56 -0.12 -3.70 -1.98
CA CYS A 56 -1.50 -4.18 -1.94
C CYS A 56 -1.78 -4.84 -0.60
N PHE A 57 -2.98 -4.66 -0.08
CA PHE A 57 -3.34 -5.20 1.23
C PHE A 57 -4.86 -5.32 1.35
N ILE A 58 -5.28 -6.15 2.31
CA ILE A 58 -6.68 -6.25 2.69
C ILE A 58 -6.87 -5.40 3.94
N TRP A 59 -7.93 -4.59 3.97
CA TRP A 59 -8.23 -3.79 5.15
C TRP A 59 -9.41 -4.41 5.90
N GLY A 60 -9.21 -4.75 7.15
CA GLY A 60 -10.22 -5.35 8.01
C GLY A 60 -10.28 -4.68 9.37
N GLU A 61 -11.04 -5.25 10.28
CA GLU A 61 -11.22 -4.70 11.62
C GLU A 61 -9.92 -4.59 12.41
N SER A 62 -9.00 -5.50 12.19
CA SER A 62 -7.70 -5.48 12.87
C SER A 62 -6.63 -4.73 12.08
N GLY A 63 -7.02 -4.06 11.01
CA GLY A 63 -6.08 -3.30 10.19
C GLY A 63 -5.68 -4.04 8.92
N PRO A 64 -4.51 -3.70 8.36
CA PRO A 64 -4.09 -4.31 7.10
C PRO A 64 -3.60 -5.75 7.28
N SER A 65 -3.86 -6.58 6.28
CA SER A 65 -3.38 -7.95 6.23
C SER A 65 -3.03 -8.31 4.79
N ASN A 66 -2.38 -9.46 4.60
CA ASN A 66 -1.96 -9.93 3.27
C ASN A 66 -1.22 -8.85 2.49
N VAL A 67 -0.30 -8.18 3.16
CA VAL A 67 0.46 -7.07 2.57
C VAL A 67 1.49 -7.62 1.60
N GLU A 68 1.49 -7.09 0.37
CA GLU A 68 2.48 -7.50 -0.63
C GLU A 68 2.89 -6.33 -1.50
N VAL A 69 4.13 -6.35 -1.96
CA VAL A 69 4.62 -5.38 -2.93
C VAL A 69 4.39 -5.96 -4.33
N THR A 70 3.68 -5.21 -5.16
CA THR A 70 3.25 -5.68 -6.47
C THR A 70 3.81 -4.78 -7.56
N ASP A 71 4.31 -5.40 -8.62
CA ASP A 71 4.78 -4.71 -9.80
C ASP A 71 3.59 -4.37 -10.69
N TYR A 72 3.37 -3.09 -10.92
CA TYR A 72 2.27 -2.59 -11.75
C TYR A 72 2.83 -2.00 -13.03
N HIS A 73 2.77 -2.77 -14.05
CA HIS A 73 3.14 -2.30 -15.38
C HIS A 73 1.91 -1.93 -16.16
#